data_f4cb9b10b142a4d882b0b00742b69ce6
#
_entry.id   f4cb9b10b142a4d882b0b00742b69ce6
#
_cell.length_a   1.000
_cell.length_b   1.000
_cell.length_c   1.000
_cell.angle_alpha   90.00
_cell.angle_beta   90.00
_cell.angle_gamma   90.00
#
_symmetry.space_group_name_H-M   'P 1'
#
loop_
_entity.id
_entity.type
_entity.pdbx_description
1 polymer ?
#
loop_
_entity_poly.entity_id
_entity_poly.type
_entity_poly.pdbx_seq_one_letter_code
_entity_poly.pdbx_strand_id
1 'polypeptide(L)'
;MSWHCSSGAAERRAADAETRRLVAKFAPAQEQLVDATRRWLRKRLPTACEVVYEYRSWFVISYSASAQGYEGVLGIRGDGDGVKLYFQQGKGLPDPEKLLRGAAQARWIAVESASTLARPAVASLADEAIARSTVPFEATGRGAIVIRSKSAK
;
A
#
# COMPACT_ATOMS: atom_id res chain seq x y z
N MET A 1 -5.39 -24.93 3.91
CA MET A 1 -4.18 -24.35 3.30
C MET A 1 -4.05 -22.93 3.77
N SER A 2 -2.98 -22.61 4.45
CA SER A 2 -2.79 -21.25 4.92
C SER A 2 -2.08 -20.43 3.83
N TRP A 3 -2.63 -19.27 3.60
CA TRP A 3 -2.05 -18.32 2.64
C TRP A 3 -1.08 -17.41 3.36
N HIS A 4 0.03 -18.00 3.83
CA HIS A 4 1.04 -17.21 4.52
C HIS A 4 1.71 -16.24 3.58
N CYS A 5 1.81 -15.02 4.04
CA CYS A 5 2.56 -14.00 3.35
C CYS A 5 3.99 -13.98 3.90
N SER A 6 4.80 -14.91 3.44
CA SER A 6 6.20 -14.97 3.83
C SER A 6 7.06 -15.41 2.67
N SER A 7 8.30 -14.97 2.66
CA SER A 7 9.29 -15.37 1.65
C SER A 7 10.68 -15.29 2.25
N GLY A 8 11.62 -15.97 1.62
CA GLY A 8 13.02 -15.89 2.01
C GLY A 8 13.59 -14.49 1.75
N ALA A 9 14.70 -14.16 2.42
CA ALA A 9 15.33 -12.84 2.29
C ALA A 9 15.76 -12.55 0.85
N ALA A 10 16.29 -13.55 0.14
CA ALA A 10 16.71 -13.37 -1.25
C ALA A 10 15.52 -13.11 -2.17
N GLU A 11 14.43 -13.85 -1.98
CA GLU A 11 13.20 -13.64 -2.76
C GLU A 11 12.61 -12.26 -2.52
N ARG A 12 12.62 -11.82 -1.27
CA ARG A 12 12.14 -10.50 -0.91
C ARG A 12 12.98 -9.41 -1.56
N ARG A 13 14.31 -9.54 -1.57
CA ARG A 13 15.18 -8.56 -2.22
C ARG A 13 14.94 -8.50 -3.73
N ALA A 14 14.77 -9.66 -4.37
CA ALA A 14 14.48 -9.70 -5.81
C ALA A 14 13.16 -9.04 -6.14
N ALA A 15 12.12 -9.32 -5.35
CA ALA A 15 10.80 -8.71 -5.54
C ALA A 15 10.82 -7.21 -5.25
N ASP A 16 11.60 -6.77 -4.26
CA ASP A 16 11.76 -5.35 -3.97
C ASP A 16 12.42 -4.62 -5.14
N ALA A 17 13.46 -5.22 -5.72
CA ALA A 17 14.14 -4.65 -6.90
C ALA A 17 13.18 -4.54 -8.08
N GLU A 18 12.33 -5.55 -8.30
CA GLU A 18 11.32 -5.52 -9.35
C GLU A 18 10.29 -4.42 -9.11
N THR A 19 9.85 -4.27 -7.86
CA THR A 19 8.90 -3.20 -7.49
C THR A 19 9.50 -1.83 -7.78
N ARG A 20 10.77 -1.64 -7.45
CA ARG A 20 11.46 -0.36 -7.72
C ARG A 20 11.55 -0.07 -9.22
N ARG A 21 11.73 -1.11 -10.05
CA ARG A 21 11.72 -0.94 -11.50
C ARG A 21 10.35 -0.50 -12.01
N LEU A 22 9.27 -1.06 -11.46
CA LEU A 22 7.91 -0.63 -11.80
C LEU A 22 7.66 0.82 -11.45
N VAL A 23 8.08 1.23 -10.27
CA VAL A 23 7.94 2.62 -9.84
C VAL A 23 8.71 3.55 -10.77
N ALA A 24 9.93 3.21 -11.11
CA ALA A 24 10.75 4.01 -12.04
C ALA A 24 10.14 4.09 -13.43
N LYS A 25 9.48 3.02 -13.87
CA LYS A 25 8.83 2.97 -15.18
C LYS A 25 7.60 3.87 -15.26
N PHE A 26 6.73 3.84 -14.26
CA PHE A 26 5.44 4.52 -14.31
C PHE A 26 5.43 5.88 -13.62
N ALA A 27 6.28 6.07 -12.64
CA ALA A 27 6.30 7.29 -11.82
C ALA A 27 7.72 7.69 -11.45
N PRO A 28 8.60 7.94 -12.44
CA PRO A 28 10.01 8.23 -12.14
C PRO A 28 10.20 9.46 -11.26
N ALA A 29 9.35 10.47 -11.40
CA ALA A 29 9.42 11.68 -10.58
C ALA A 29 8.94 11.43 -9.14
N GLN A 30 8.34 10.28 -8.88
CA GLN A 30 7.73 9.98 -7.58
C GLN A 30 8.49 8.90 -6.81
N GLU A 31 9.64 8.47 -7.29
CA GLU A 31 10.37 7.34 -6.67
C GLU A 31 10.63 7.55 -5.18
N GLN A 32 11.11 8.73 -4.80
CA GLN A 32 11.41 9.04 -3.40
C GLN A 32 10.15 9.05 -2.54
N LEU A 33 9.07 9.58 -3.08
CA LEU A 33 7.80 9.68 -2.37
C LEU A 33 7.16 8.31 -2.19
N VAL A 34 7.22 7.46 -3.21
CA VAL A 34 6.76 6.07 -3.11
C VAL A 34 7.58 5.31 -2.07
N ASP A 35 8.90 5.48 -2.08
CA ASP A 35 9.78 4.87 -1.09
C ASP A 35 9.42 5.30 0.34
N ALA A 36 9.22 6.59 0.55
CA ALA A 36 8.83 7.12 1.86
C ALA A 36 7.48 6.55 2.32
N THR A 37 6.53 6.44 1.39
CA THR A 37 5.21 5.91 1.69
C THR A 37 5.28 4.41 2.01
N ARG A 38 6.08 3.65 1.27
CA ARG A 38 6.31 2.23 1.54
C ARG A 38 6.92 2.02 2.93
N ARG A 39 7.94 2.81 3.29
CA ARG A 39 8.57 2.74 4.62
C ARG A 39 7.56 3.07 5.73
N TRP A 40 6.75 4.09 5.52
CA TRP A 40 5.72 4.49 6.47
C TRP A 40 4.70 3.36 6.70
N LEU A 41 4.26 2.71 5.62
CA LEU A 41 3.33 1.58 5.69
C LEU A 41 3.97 0.34 6.33
N ARG A 42 5.21 0.02 5.98
CA ARG A 42 5.94 -1.11 6.57
C ARG A 42 6.13 -0.95 8.07
N LYS A 43 6.32 0.27 8.53
CA LYS A 43 6.46 0.55 9.94
C LYS A 43 5.16 0.27 10.71
N ARG A 44 4.03 0.55 10.09
CA ARG A 44 2.71 0.31 10.69
C ARG A 44 2.23 -1.11 10.51
N LEU A 45 2.60 -1.74 9.43
CA LEU A 45 2.18 -3.09 9.06
C LEU A 45 3.40 -3.95 8.72
N PRO A 46 4.26 -4.25 9.72
CA PRO A 46 5.53 -4.92 9.44
C PRO A 46 5.39 -6.34 8.91
N THR A 47 4.26 -6.99 9.17
CA THR A 47 4.00 -8.36 8.72
C THR A 47 3.13 -8.43 7.47
N ALA A 48 2.66 -7.29 6.97
CA ALA A 48 1.78 -7.26 5.80
C ALA A 48 2.48 -7.74 4.54
N CYS A 49 1.72 -8.41 3.70
CA CYS A 49 2.12 -8.74 2.35
C CYS A 49 2.02 -7.49 1.48
N GLU A 50 3.07 -7.14 0.78
CA GLU A 50 3.01 -6.10 -0.24
C GLU A 50 2.65 -6.79 -1.55
N VAL A 51 1.39 -6.64 -1.98
CA VAL A 51 0.93 -7.23 -3.24
C VAL A 51 0.97 -6.14 -4.30
N VAL A 52 1.89 -6.28 -5.24
CA VAL A 52 2.18 -5.27 -6.25
C VAL A 52 1.47 -5.63 -7.54
N TYR A 53 0.62 -4.72 -8.03
CA TYR A 53 -0.09 -4.89 -9.28
C TYR A 53 0.45 -3.92 -10.31
N GLU A 54 0.87 -4.47 -11.44
CA GLU A 54 1.30 -3.68 -12.58
C GLU A 54 0.13 -3.58 -13.55
N TYR A 55 -0.32 -2.36 -13.82
CA TYR A 55 -1.31 -2.06 -14.84
C TYR A 55 -0.64 -1.42 -16.04
N ARG A 56 -1.43 -1.01 -17.02
CA ARG A 56 -0.90 -0.48 -18.27
C ARG A 56 -0.13 0.83 -18.09
N SER A 57 -0.62 1.74 -17.25
CA SER A 57 -0.02 3.05 -17.05
C SER A 57 0.09 3.49 -15.60
N TRP A 58 -0.16 2.56 -14.66
CA TRP A 58 0.00 2.83 -13.23
C TRP A 58 0.30 1.53 -12.48
N PHE A 59 0.61 1.68 -11.21
CA PHE A 59 0.81 0.53 -10.34
C PHE A 59 0.04 0.72 -9.03
N VAL A 60 -0.23 -0.40 -8.36
CA VAL A 60 -0.83 -0.41 -7.03
C VAL A 60 0.00 -1.35 -6.15
N ILE A 61 0.28 -0.93 -4.93
CA ILE A 61 0.88 -1.78 -3.91
C ILE A 61 -0.13 -1.89 -2.78
N SER A 62 -0.70 -3.07 -2.60
CA SER A 62 -1.70 -3.33 -1.56
C SER A 62 -1.03 -3.97 -0.35
N TYR A 63 -1.35 -3.48 0.84
CA TYR A 63 -0.83 -4.01 2.10
C TYR A 63 -1.90 -4.88 2.73
N SER A 64 -1.68 -6.19 2.67
CA SER A 64 -2.68 -7.21 2.98
C SER A 64 -2.17 -8.19 4.03
N ALA A 65 -3.10 -8.80 4.75
CA ALA A 65 -2.77 -9.85 5.72
C ALA A 65 -2.36 -11.16 5.02
N SER A 66 -2.69 -11.30 3.74
CA SER A 66 -2.37 -12.49 2.94
C SER A 66 -1.87 -12.06 1.56
N ALA A 67 -1.52 -13.04 0.73
CA ALA A 67 -1.14 -12.79 -0.65
C ALA A 67 -2.32 -12.38 -1.54
N GLN A 68 -3.52 -12.29 -0.99
CA GLN A 68 -4.72 -11.85 -1.70
C GLN A 68 -4.85 -10.33 -1.57
N GLY A 69 -4.62 -9.62 -2.65
CA GLY A 69 -4.66 -8.15 -2.64
C GLY A 69 -6.01 -7.56 -2.26
N TYR A 70 -7.12 -8.29 -2.53
CA TYR A 70 -8.44 -7.83 -2.15
C TYR A 70 -8.68 -7.81 -0.64
N GLU A 71 -7.80 -8.45 0.14
CA GLU A 71 -7.83 -8.37 1.60
C GLU A 71 -6.97 -7.20 2.11
N GLY A 72 -6.51 -6.36 1.22
CA GLY A 72 -5.70 -5.20 1.55
C GLY A 72 -6.48 -4.19 2.38
N VAL A 73 -5.78 -3.55 3.30
CA VAL A 73 -6.35 -2.53 4.19
C VAL A 73 -5.95 -1.15 3.73
N LEU A 74 -4.67 -1.00 3.42
CA LEU A 74 -4.08 0.23 2.92
C LEU A 74 -3.32 -0.07 1.65
N GLY A 75 -3.09 0.92 0.83
CA GLY A 75 -2.32 0.73 -0.38
C GLY A 75 -1.78 2.02 -0.97
N ILE A 76 -0.91 1.86 -1.96
CA ILE A 76 -0.33 2.96 -2.71
C ILE A 76 -0.78 2.81 -4.15
N ARG A 77 -1.23 3.90 -4.75
CA ARG A 77 -1.40 3.97 -6.20
C ARG A 77 -0.46 5.05 -6.72
N GLY A 78 0.29 4.72 -7.77
CA GLY A 78 1.20 5.67 -8.39
C GLY A 78 1.11 5.66 -9.90
N ASP A 79 1.25 6.84 -10.48
CA ASP A 79 1.33 7.06 -11.91
C ASP A 79 2.13 8.34 -12.18
N GLY A 80 2.14 8.82 -13.42
CA GLY A 80 2.86 10.04 -13.77
C GLY A 80 2.33 11.30 -13.07
N ASP A 81 1.11 11.27 -12.58
CA ASP A 81 0.48 12.44 -11.95
C ASP A 81 0.72 12.52 -10.45
N GLY A 82 1.05 11.43 -9.79
CA GLY A 82 1.32 11.49 -8.37
C GLY A 82 1.13 10.17 -7.63
N VAL A 83 1.16 10.29 -6.31
CA VAL A 83 1.04 9.16 -5.38
C VAL A 83 -0.19 9.35 -4.51
N LYS A 84 -0.96 8.29 -4.35
CA LYS A 84 -2.14 8.27 -3.49
C LYS A 84 -2.01 7.17 -2.45
N LEU A 85 -2.37 7.49 -1.22
CA LEU A 85 -2.52 6.52 -0.14
C LEU A 85 -3.99 6.09 -0.12
N TYR A 86 -4.24 4.81 -0.39
CA TYR A 86 -5.59 4.26 -0.45
C TYR A 86 -5.98 3.57 0.83
N PHE A 87 -7.25 3.76 1.19
CA PHE A 87 -7.91 3.09 2.29
C PHE A 87 -9.00 2.22 1.65
N GLN A 88 -8.79 0.92 1.64
CA GLN A 88 -9.66 -0.03 0.92
C GLN A 88 -11.12 0.10 1.38
N GLN A 89 -11.34 0.25 2.68
CA GLN A 89 -12.65 0.42 3.28
C GLN A 89 -12.76 1.83 3.88
N GLY A 90 -12.38 2.83 3.10
CA GLY A 90 -12.29 4.21 3.59
C GLY A 90 -13.63 4.86 3.89
N LYS A 91 -14.68 4.45 3.18
CA LYS A 91 -16.03 4.95 3.45
C LYS A 91 -16.45 4.55 4.86
N GLY A 92 -16.75 5.48 5.70
CA GLY A 92 -17.17 5.20 7.07
C GLY A 92 -16.07 5.34 8.10
N LEU A 93 -14.81 5.57 7.68
CA LEU A 93 -13.75 5.92 8.63
C LEU A 93 -14.03 7.31 9.22
N PRO A 94 -13.76 7.50 10.51
CA PRO A 94 -13.89 8.84 11.11
C PRO A 94 -12.83 9.77 10.51
N ASP A 95 -13.28 10.80 9.85
CA ASP A 95 -12.45 11.75 9.10
C ASP A 95 -12.82 13.19 9.47
N PRO A 96 -12.51 13.61 10.71
CA PRO A 96 -12.93 14.92 11.18
C PRO A 96 -12.31 16.09 10.40
N GLU A 97 -11.14 15.90 9.80
CA GLU A 97 -10.49 16.94 9.01
C GLU A 97 -10.82 16.83 7.52
N LYS A 98 -11.67 15.89 7.14
CA LYS A 98 -12.13 15.71 5.76
C LYS A 98 -10.98 15.54 4.77
N LEU A 99 -10.04 14.66 5.12
CA LEU A 99 -8.86 14.38 4.30
C LEU A 99 -9.14 13.39 3.18
N LEU A 100 -10.05 12.45 3.42
CA LEU A 100 -10.33 11.37 2.47
C LEU A 100 -11.11 11.90 1.27
N ARG A 101 -10.65 11.48 0.09
CA ARG A 101 -11.25 11.83 -1.19
C ARG A 101 -11.83 10.60 -1.86
N GLY A 102 -12.71 10.84 -2.83
CA GLY A 102 -13.37 9.78 -3.58
C GLY A 102 -14.82 9.61 -3.16
N ALA A 103 -15.57 8.82 -3.92
CA ALA A 103 -16.99 8.59 -3.71
C ALA A 103 -17.34 7.11 -3.57
N ALA A 104 -16.40 6.21 -3.83
CA ALA A 104 -16.61 4.77 -3.73
C ALA A 104 -16.28 4.27 -2.32
N GLN A 105 -16.34 2.96 -2.13
CA GLN A 105 -15.97 2.32 -0.87
C GLN A 105 -14.51 2.62 -0.52
N ALA A 106 -13.62 2.49 -1.49
CA ALA A 106 -12.22 2.89 -1.31
C ALA A 106 -12.10 4.42 -1.35
N ARG A 107 -11.32 4.96 -0.44
CA ARG A 107 -11.04 6.39 -0.35
C ARG A 107 -9.54 6.59 -0.37
N TRP A 108 -9.10 7.81 -0.64
CA TRP A 108 -7.67 8.06 -0.81
C TRP A 108 -7.28 9.46 -0.34
N ILE A 109 -5.98 9.59 -0.06
CA ILE A 109 -5.36 10.88 0.26
C ILE A 109 -4.22 11.05 -0.74
N ALA A 110 -4.12 12.24 -1.34
CA ALA A 110 -2.96 12.56 -2.18
C ALA A 110 -1.74 12.76 -1.28
N VAL A 111 -0.67 12.01 -1.57
CA VAL A 111 0.60 12.16 -0.85
C VAL A 111 1.46 13.11 -1.66
N GLU A 112 1.52 14.36 -1.24
CA GLU A 112 2.25 15.40 -1.96
C GLU A 112 3.71 15.49 -1.54
N SER A 113 4.00 15.10 -0.31
CA SER A 113 5.34 15.09 0.25
C SER A 113 5.39 14.22 1.50
N ALA A 114 6.58 14.02 2.06
CA ALA A 114 6.73 13.30 3.31
C ALA A 114 5.93 13.95 4.46
N SER A 115 5.72 15.25 4.40
CA SER A 115 4.96 15.97 5.43
C SER A 115 3.50 15.54 5.48
N THR A 116 2.93 15.09 4.37
CA THR A 116 1.56 14.52 4.34
C THR A 116 1.48 13.32 5.29
N LEU A 117 2.47 12.45 5.23
CA LEU A 117 2.52 11.24 6.06
C LEU A 117 2.81 11.56 7.53
N ALA A 118 3.40 12.71 7.81
CA ALA A 118 3.71 13.14 9.16
C ALA A 118 2.51 13.74 9.90
N ARG A 119 1.40 13.97 9.22
CA ARG A 119 0.19 14.55 9.83
C ARG A 119 -0.46 13.56 10.80
N PRO A 120 -0.72 13.95 12.05
CA PRO A 120 -1.40 13.06 13.01
C PRO A 120 -2.74 12.53 12.52
N ALA A 121 -3.48 13.34 11.78
CA ALA A 121 -4.79 12.93 11.25
C ALA A 121 -4.67 11.78 10.25
N VAL A 122 -3.60 11.76 9.44
CA VAL A 122 -3.35 10.67 8.49
C VAL A 122 -2.99 9.40 9.25
N ALA A 123 -2.16 9.51 10.28
CA ALA A 123 -1.80 8.39 11.14
C ALA A 123 -3.04 7.79 11.82
N SER A 124 -3.93 8.63 12.33
CA SER A 124 -5.16 8.20 12.99
C SER A 124 -6.07 7.44 12.02
N LEU A 125 -6.21 7.92 10.80
CA LEU A 125 -7.01 7.23 9.78
C LEU A 125 -6.42 5.85 9.46
N ALA A 126 -5.11 5.76 9.31
CA ALA A 126 -4.44 4.50 9.03
C ALA A 126 -4.60 3.51 10.19
N ASP A 127 -4.42 3.96 11.42
CA ASP A 127 -4.56 3.12 12.61
C ASP A 127 -5.99 2.60 12.74
N GLU A 128 -6.98 3.44 12.46
CA GLU A 128 -8.37 3.03 12.50
C GLU A 128 -8.69 2.02 11.40
N ALA A 129 -8.17 2.21 10.20
CA ALA A 129 -8.34 1.27 9.11
C ALA A 129 -7.75 -0.10 9.47
N ILE A 130 -6.57 -0.12 10.07
CA ILE A 130 -5.91 -1.34 10.51
C ILE A 130 -6.74 -2.04 11.59
N ALA A 131 -7.24 -1.27 12.55
CA ALA A 131 -8.06 -1.81 13.64
C ALA A 131 -9.36 -2.45 13.15
N ARG A 132 -9.89 -1.97 12.03
CA ARG A 132 -11.11 -2.49 11.41
C ARG A 132 -10.89 -3.61 10.42
N SER A 133 -9.64 -4.05 10.24
CA SER A 133 -9.33 -5.15 9.31
C SER A 133 -10.06 -6.42 9.72
N THR A 134 -10.76 -7.04 8.77
CA THR A 134 -11.51 -8.28 9.03
C THR A 134 -10.60 -9.50 9.02
N VAL A 135 -9.43 -9.37 8.39
CA VAL A 135 -8.43 -10.45 8.35
C VAL A 135 -7.26 -10.03 9.24
N PRO A 136 -6.94 -10.80 10.28
CA PRO A 136 -5.88 -10.41 11.20
C PRO A 136 -4.50 -10.50 10.55
N PHE A 137 -3.63 -9.54 10.88
CA PHE A 137 -2.24 -9.58 10.46
C PHE A 137 -1.44 -10.49 11.38
N GLU A 138 -0.40 -11.12 10.83
CA GLU A 138 0.52 -11.92 11.61
C GLU A 138 1.18 -11.05 12.69
N ALA A 139 1.43 -11.63 13.85
CA ALA A 139 2.02 -10.91 14.98
C ALA A 139 3.53 -10.72 14.83
N THR A 140 4.20 -11.62 14.10
CA THR A 140 5.66 -11.61 13.98
C THR A 140 6.08 -11.93 12.55
N GLY A 141 7.32 -11.62 12.23
CA GLY A 141 7.89 -11.90 10.92
C GLY A 141 7.82 -10.70 10.00
N ARG A 142 8.17 -10.92 8.74
CA ARG A 142 8.08 -9.92 7.67
C ARG A 142 7.25 -10.49 6.54
N GLY A 143 6.37 -9.67 6.00
CA GLY A 143 5.56 -10.08 4.87
C GLY A 143 6.35 -10.23 3.58
N ALA A 144 5.84 -11.02 2.66
CA ALA A 144 6.41 -11.17 1.33
C ALA A 144 6.05 -9.97 0.44
N ILE A 145 6.79 -9.82 -0.63
CA ILE A 145 6.44 -8.91 -1.72
C ILE A 145 6.02 -9.81 -2.88
N VAL A 146 4.78 -9.70 -3.30
CA VAL A 146 4.20 -10.53 -4.36
C VAL A 146 3.86 -9.64 -5.55
N ILE A 147 4.40 -9.94 -6.71
CA ILE A 147 4.18 -9.12 -7.91
C ILE A 147 3.21 -9.82 -8.84
N ARG A 148 2.18 -9.11 -9.25
CA ARG A 148 1.16 -9.59 -10.18
C ARG A 148 1.03 -8.60 -11.32
N SER A 149 1.21 -9.08 -12.55
CA SER A 149 1.09 -8.21 -13.72
C SER A 149 -0.34 -8.22 -14.25
N LYS A 150 -0.86 -7.01 -14.50
CA LYS A 150 -2.16 -6.80 -15.11
C LYS A 150 -2.03 -5.99 -16.40
N SER A 151 -0.84 -5.95 -16.96
CA SER A 151 -0.54 -5.07 -18.10
C SER A 151 -1.36 -5.38 -19.35
N ALA A 152 -1.91 -6.58 -19.46
CA ALA A 152 -2.75 -6.99 -20.59
C ALA A 152 -4.19 -6.46 -20.52
N LYS A 153 -4.56 -5.82 -19.43
CA LYS A 153 -5.95 -5.37 -19.22
C LYS A 153 -6.09 -3.86 -19.26
#